data_f0c00dab6513ef0e24fdc980fef62c73
#
_entry.id   f0c00dab6513ef0e24fdc980fef62c73
#
_cell.length_a   1.000
_cell.length_b   1.000
_cell.length_c   1.000
_cell.angle_alpha   90.00
_cell.angle_beta   90.00
_cell.angle_gamma   90.00
#
_symmetry.space_group_name_H-M   'P 1'
#
loop_
_entity.id
_entity.type
_entity.pdbx_description
1 polymer ?
#
loop_
_entity_poly.entity_id
_entity_poly.type
_entity_poly.pdbx_seq_one_letter_code
_entity_poly.pdbx_strand_id
1 'polypeptide(L)'
;MNLIFQKKSYSFKLSAKVENSKTNYHTKSGWIIKLISNDKKIGFGEVSPLHKKALKKCAKQLDMIPEYIEEFNLSEQINIFHPCIQSAINSALAEIDGKIIFKEKYYFDEIGKTAILLNHENVVSDLNDIKKRHCDIGKSLTLKWKVALKNNHEEEAKLEEILSKIGNNIKLRIDANGSWGRDIANRWADILKDNKNIDWLEQPLCVDDIDGLTELNKKIPIALDESLLKFPTLIDEWKGWQIRRPSQENNPVKLLRELENKKALISISTSFETGIGKRWLHHLSSLQLQGPTPKVPGLAMNKFPNSFLFLNEAKKIWDQL
;
A
#
# COMPACT_ATOMS: atom_id res chain seq x y z
N MET A 1 11.77 7.28 -28.95
CA MET A 1 11.14 8.61 -28.73
C MET A 1 12.04 9.39 -27.78
N ASN A 2 12.22 10.71 -27.99
CA ASN A 2 12.93 11.53 -27.01
C ASN A 2 11.95 12.01 -25.94
N LEU A 3 12.42 12.03 -24.72
CA LEU A 3 11.64 12.43 -23.54
C LEU A 3 12.34 13.58 -22.83
N ILE A 4 11.56 14.51 -22.29
CA ILE A 4 12.04 15.48 -21.31
C ILE A 4 11.68 14.94 -19.93
N PHE A 5 12.70 14.75 -19.08
CA PHE A 5 12.55 14.31 -17.69
C PHE A 5 12.64 15.51 -16.77
N GLN A 6 11.61 15.70 -15.93
CA GLN A 6 11.60 16.73 -14.90
C GLN A 6 11.22 16.10 -13.56
N LYS A 7 11.78 16.64 -12.46
CA LYS A 7 11.49 16.19 -11.09
C LYS A 7 11.29 17.37 -10.14
N LYS A 8 10.40 17.22 -9.18
CA LYS A 8 10.20 18.14 -8.06
C LYS A 8 10.08 17.35 -6.76
N SER A 9 10.75 17.77 -5.71
CA SER A 9 10.66 17.14 -4.39
C SER A 9 9.42 17.58 -3.64
N TYR A 10 8.88 16.68 -2.81
CA TYR A 10 7.81 17.02 -1.88
C TYR A 10 8.11 16.50 -0.47
N SER A 11 7.48 17.12 0.52
CA SER A 11 7.47 16.64 1.90
C SER A 11 6.19 17.09 2.59
N PHE A 12 5.60 16.23 3.40
CA PHE A 12 4.43 16.56 4.24
C PHE A 12 4.44 15.79 5.55
N LYS A 13 3.75 16.32 6.57
CA LYS A 13 3.49 15.61 7.82
C LYS A 13 2.19 14.82 7.69
N LEU A 14 2.18 13.58 8.16
CA LEU A 14 0.96 12.80 8.29
C LEU A 14 0.05 13.43 9.36
N SER A 15 -1.27 13.36 9.19
CA SER A 15 -2.26 13.90 10.13
C SER A 15 -2.23 13.20 11.48
N ALA A 16 -1.77 11.95 11.52
CA ALA A 16 -1.51 11.22 12.74
C ALA A 16 -0.28 10.32 12.54
N LYS A 17 0.43 10.09 13.64
CA LYS A 17 1.58 9.19 13.69
C LYS A 17 1.16 7.80 13.20
N VAL A 18 1.96 7.21 12.31
CA VAL A 18 1.81 5.83 11.88
C VAL A 18 3.01 5.04 12.40
N GLU A 19 2.74 4.17 13.35
CA GLU A 19 3.74 3.30 13.95
C GLU A 19 3.57 1.86 13.51
N ASN A 20 4.68 1.17 13.43
CA ASN A 20 4.74 -0.29 13.43
C ASN A 20 5.93 -0.71 14.29
N SER A 21 6.10 -2.00 14.51
CA SER A 21 7.16 -2.58 15.33
C SER A 21 8.60 -2.19 14.91
N LYS A 22 8.78 -1.66 13.70
CA LYS A 22 10.12 -1.35 13.12
C LYS A 22 10.33 0.13 12.83
N THR A 23 9.26 0.92 12.65
CA THR A 23 9.37 2.29 12.14
C THR A 23 8.26 3.18 12.68
N ASN A 24 8.58 4.47 12.71
CA ASN A 24 7.68 5.52 13.11
C ASN A 24 7.67 6.62 12.04
N TYR A 25 6.53 6.78 11.39
CA TYR A 25 6.36 7.73 10.30
C TYR A 25 5.62 8.98 10.77
N HIS A 26 6.30 10.13 10.78
CA HIS A 26 5.69 11.44 10.99
C HIS A 26 5.67 12.26 9.71
N THR A 27 6.74 12.12 8.93
CA THR A 27 6.96 12.90 7.71
C THR A 27 7.16 11.96 6.54
N LYS A 28 6.48 12.22 5.47
CA LYS A 28 6.65 11.56 4.18
C LYS A 28 7.35 12.51 3.23
N SER A 29 8.35 12.00 2.51
CA SER A 29 9.08 12.75 1.48
C SER A 29 9.31 11.89 0.25
N GLY A 30 9.43 12.53 -0.90
CA GLY A 30 9.66 11.86 -2.17
C GLY A 30 9.80 12.87 -3.31
N TRP A 31 9.57 12.39 -4.53
CA TRP A 31 9.61 13.23 -5.74
C TRP A 31 8.45 12.91 -6.65
N ILE A 32 7.94 13.92 -7.30
CA ILE A 32 7.08 13.78 -8.46
C ILE A 32 7.97 13.93 -9.69
N ILE A 33 7.85 13.00 -10.61
CA ILE A 33 8.47 13.09 -11.92
C ILE A 33 7.42 13.41 -12.98
N LYS A 34 7.86 14.15 -14.00
CA LYS A 34 7.08 14.44 -15.20
C LYS A 34 7.89 14.08 -16.43
N LEU A 35 7.32 13.25 -17.29
CA LEU A 35 7.86 12.94 -18.61
C LEU A 35 7.04 13.66 -19.66
N ILE A 36 7.72 14.23 -20.64
CA ILE A 36 7.09 14.89 -21.80
C ILE A 36 7.67 14.27 -23.05
N SER A 37 6.80 13.74 -23.90
CA SER A 37 7.20 13.15 -25.19
C SER A 37 7.33 14.20 -26.29
N ASN A 38 7.93 13.83 -27.43
CA ASN A 38 8.06 14.72 -28.58
C ASN A 38 6.73 15.23 -29.13
N ASP A 39 5.67 14.43 -29.05
CA ASP A 39 4.30 14.78 -29.41
C ASP A 39 3.55 15.53 -28.28
N LYS A 40 4.30 16.04 -27.28
CA LYS A 40 3.82 16.85 -26.15
C LYS A 40 2.83 16.14 -25.21
N LYS A 41 2.74 14.81 -25.26
CA LYS A 41 2.02 14.07 -24.24
C LYS A 41 2.79 14.11 -22.92
N ILE A 42 2.07 14.16 -21.81
CA ILE A 42 2.62 14.29 -20.45
C ILE A 42 2.19 13.09 -19.63
N GLY A 43 3.13 12.51 -18.92
CA GLY A 43 2.86 11.50 -17.91
C GLY A 43 3.52 11.88 -16.59
N PHE A 44 2.87 11.50 -15.48
CA PHE A 44 3.35 11.75 -14.12
C PHE A 44 3.60 10.44 -13.37
N GLY A 45 4.68 10.44 -12.59
CA GLY A 45 4.99 9.35 -11.67
C GLY A 45 5.40 9.88 -10.30
N GLU A 46 5.31 9.03 -9.30
CA GLU A 46 5.70 9.39 -7.93
C GLU A 46 6.75 8.43 -7.38
N VAL A 47 7.89 8.96 -7.01
CA VAL A 47 8.94 8.26 -6.26
C VAL A 47 8.64 8.40 -4.78
N SER A 48 8.09 7.36 -4.18
CA SER A 48 7.49 7.37 -2.84
C SER A 48 8.16 6.38 -1.87
N PRO A 49 9.46 6.51 -1.57
CA PRO A 49 10.17 5.55 -0.71
C PRO A 49 9.64 5.59 0.74
N LEU A 50 9.58 4.41 1.39
CA LEU A 50 9.09 4.29 2.76
C LEU A 50 10.18 4.53 3.82
N HIS A 51 11.45 4.26 3.50
CA HIS A 51 12.53 4.30 4.49
C HIS A 51 13.56 5.37 4.14
N LYS A 52 14.17 5.98 5.18
CA LYS A 52 15.23 7.01 5.01
C LYS A 52 16.40 6.53 4.14
N LYS A 53 16.79 5.25 4.23
CA LYS A 53 17.85 4.69 3.40
C LYS A 53 17.45 4.66 1.92
N ALA A 54 16.22 4.24 1.63
CA ALA A 54 15.65 4.26 0.27
C ALA A 54 15.52 5.69 -0.27
N LEU A 55 15.06 6.64 0.57
CA LEU A 55 14.97 8.06 0.21
C LEU A 55 16.34 8.61 -0.24
N LYS A 56 17.41 8.36 0.56
CA LYS A 56 18.78 8.78 0.20
C LYS A 56 19.28 8.12 -1.09
N LYS A 57 18.96 6.83 -1.32
CA LYS A 57 19.34 6.13 -2.55
C LYS A 57 18.60 6.71 -3.75
N CYS A 58 17.29 6.93 -3.64
CA CYS A 58 16.49 7.54 -4.70
C CYS A 58 16.99 8.94 -5.06
N ALA A 59 17.34 9.79 -4.08
CA ALA A 59 17.89 11.12 -4.33
C ALA A 59 19.12 11.04 -5.27
N LYS A 60 20.12 10.25 -4.88
CA LYS A 60 21.36 10.08 -5.68
C LYS A 60 21.07 9.55 -7.08
N GLN A 61 20.18 8.59 -7.23
CA GLN A 61 19.88 7.99 -8.52
C GLN A 61 19.08 8.92 -9.43
N LEU A 62 18.16 9.70 -8.88
CA LEU A 62 17.39 10.69 -9.64
C LEU A 62 18.30 11.81 -10.19
N ASP A 63 19.41 12.14 -9.52
CA ASP A 63 20.39 13.12 -10.01
C ASP A 63 21.23 12.59 -11.18
N MET A 64 21.23 11.29 -11.43
CA MET A 64 21.91 10.67 -12.56
C MET A 64 21.07 10.68 -13.85
N ILE A 65 19.76 10.93 -13.76
CA ILE A 65 18.88 10.93 -14.94
C ILE A 65 18.97 12.32 -15.61
N PRO A 66 19.41 12.38 -16.88
CA PRO A 66 19.51 13.64 -17.60
C PRO A 66 18.12 14.19 -17.95
N GLU A 67 18.03 15.51 -18.15
CA GLU A 67 16.79 16.18 -18.54
C GLU A 67 16.26 15.69 -19.89
N TYR A 68 17.17 15.45 -20.83
CA TYR A 68 16.84 14.93 -22.16
C TYR A 68 17.36 13.50 -22.28
N ILE A 69 16.44 12.56 -22.53
CA ILE A 69 16.77 11.14 -22.60
C ILE A 69 15.96 10.45 -23.69
N GLU A 70 16.58 9.53 -24.41
CA GLU A 70 15.86 8.62 -25.29
C GLU A 70 15.12 7.57 -24.49
N GLU A 71 13.87 7.30 -24.84
CA GLU A 71 13.03 6.29 -24.18
C GLU A 71 13.70 4.91 -24.19
N PHE A 72 14.37 4.55 -25.28
CA PHE A 72 15.11 3.29 -25.39
C PHE A 72 16.21 3.21 -24.32
N ASN A 73 17.04 4.24 -24.20
CA ASN A 73 18.10 4.30 -23.20
C ASN A 73 17.55 4.29 -21.77
N LEU A 74 16.40 4.97 -21.53
CA LEU A 74 15.73 4.94 -20.24
C LEU A 74 15.21 3.55 -19.90
N SER A 75 14.62 2.86 -20.87
CA SER A 75 14.07 1.49 -20.69
C SER A 75 15.17 0.46 -20.44
N GLU A 76 16.32 0.57 -21.08
CA GLU A 76 17.48 -0.31 -20.82
C GLU A 76 18.09 -0.08 -19.43
N GLN A 77 18.17 1.17 -19.00
CA GLN A 77 18.77 1.55 -17.72
C GLN A 77 17.80 1.46 -16.52
N ILE A 78 16.50 1.33 -16.75
CA ILE A 78 15.50 1.41 -15.69
C ILE A 78 15.79 0.41 -14.56
N ASN A 79 16.28 -0.77 -14.87
CA ASN A 79 16.52 -1.85 -13.91
C ASN A 79 17.66 -1.57 -12.91
N ILE A 80 18.53 -0.58 -13.16
CA ILE A 80 19.59 -0.21 -12.21
C ILE A 80 19.08 0.72 -11.11
N PHE A 81 17.92 1.35 -11.31
CA PHE A 81 17.34 2.27 -10.34
C PHE A 81 16.61 1.54 -9.22
N HIS A 82 16.38 2.26 -8.13
CA HIS A 82 15.56 1.77 -7.02
C HIS A 82 14.12 1.49 -7.52
N PRO A 83 13.45 0.42 -7.03
CA PRO A 83 12.08 0.07 -7.46
C PRO A 83 11.08 1.23 -7.46
N CYS A 84 11.15 2.15 -6.49
CA CYS A 84 10.28 3.34 -6.47
C CYS A 84 10.51 4.28 -7.67
N ILE A 85 11.75 4.40 -8.17
CA ILE A 85 12.06 5.19 -9.38
C ILE A 85 11.55 4.47 -10.61
N GLN A 86 11.80 3.16 -10.69
CA GLN A 86 11.27 2.32 -11.77
C GLN A 86 9.76 2.43 -11.87
N SER A 87 9.06 2.30 -10.72
CA SER A 87 7.61 2.46 -10.64
C SER A 87 7.15 3.82 -11.16
N ALA A 88 7.81 4.90 -10.72
CA ALA A 88 7.45 6.25 -11.13
C ALA A 88 7.63 6.46 -12.64
N ILE A 89 8.75 6.01 -13.21
CA ILE A 89 9.02 6.09 -14.66
C ILE A 89 7.99 5.28 -15.45
N ASN A 90 7.75 4.02 -15.05
CA ASN A 90 6.77 3.16 -15.72
C ASN A 90 5.34 3.71 -15.61
N SER A 91 5.00 4.37 -14.49
CA SER A 91 3.71 5.06 -14.33
C SER A 91 3.56 6.21 -15.32
N ALA A 92 4.58 7.06 -15.45
CA ALA A 92 4.56 8.20 -16.36
C ALA A 92 4.51 7.75 -17.83
N LEU A 93 5.28 6.73 -18.20
CA LEU A 93 5.25 6.15 -19.54
C LEU A 93 3.87 5.54 -19.86
N ALA A 94 3.24 4.87 -18.88
CA ALA A 94 1.92 4.29 -19.07
C ALA A 94 0.84 5.35 -19.37
N GLU A 95 0.96 6.54 -18.80
CA GLU A 95 0.07 7.67 -19.13
C GLU A 95 0.35 8.19 -20.56
N ILE A 96 1.60 8.38 -20.94
CA ILE A 96 2.01 8.82 -22.29
C ILE A 96 1.50 7.84 -23.36
N ASP A 97 1.67 6.54 -23.10
CA ASP A 97 1.28 5.46 -24.01
C ASP A 97 -0.24 5.22 -24.04
N GLY A 98 -1.00 5.86 -23.17
CA GLY A 98 -2.43 5.61 -23.03
C GLY A 98 -2.78 4.22 -22.47
N LYS A 99 -1.83 3.54 -21.83
CA LYS A 99 -2.05 2.25 -21.16
C LYS A 99 -2.94 2.37 -19.93
N ILE A 100 -3.03 3.56 -19.36
CA ILE A 100 -3.91 3.88 -18.24
C ILE A 100 -4.56 5.26 -18.46
N ILE A 101 -5.86 5.31 -18.14
CA ILE A 101 -6.65 6.55 -18.12
C ILE A 101 -7.35 6.60 -16.77
N PHE A 102 -7.01 7.61 -15.97
CA PHE A 102 -7.64 7.79 -14.66
C PHE A 102 -9.03 8.41 -14.79
N LYS A 103 -10.02 7.75 -14.18
CA LYS A 103 -11.42 8.22 -14.18
C LYS A 103 -11.80 8.62 -12.76
N GLU A 104 -12.42 9.78 -12.59
CA GLU A 104 -12.85 10.30 -11.29
C GLU A 104 -13.73 9.33 -10.49
N LYS A 105 -14.56 8.52 -11.18
CA LYS A 105 -15.41 7.52 -10.53
C LYS A 105 -14.67 6.46 -9.72
N TYR A 106 -13.35 6.36 -9.84
CA TYR A 106 -12.51 5.43 -9.09
C TYR A 106 -11.93 6.03 -7.80
N TYR A 107 -12.24 7.29 -7.48
CA TYR A 107 -11.76 7.88 -6.23
C TYR A 107 -12.54 7.33 -5.03
N PHE A 108 -11.81 6.86 -4.03
CA PHE A 108 -12.33 6.25 -2.80
C PHE A 108 -12.20 7.22 -1.63
N ASP A 109 -13.01 8.26 -1.63
CA ASP A 109 -12.96 9.26 -0.55
C ASP A 109 -13.90 8.91 0.62
N GLU A 110 -14.72 7.84 0.50
CA GLU A 110 -15.67 7.44 1.52
C GLU A 110 -15.10 6.43 2.51
N ILE A 111 -15.38 6.65 3.79
CA ILE A 111 -15.13 5.67 4.86
C ILE A 111 -15.95 4.41 4.58
N GLY A 112 -15.32 3.24 4.80
CA GLY A 112 -15.90 1.92 4.48
C GLY A 112 -15.51 1.39 3.10
N LYS A 113 -15.00 2.23 2.21
CA LYS A 113 -14.40 1.78 0.94
C LYS A 113 -12.92 1.39 1.07
N THR A 114 -12.31 1.66 2.22
CA THR A 114 -10.94 1.24 2.56
C THR A 114 -10.89 0.69 3.98
N ALA A 115 -9.87 -0.13 4.28
CA ALA A 115 -9.63 -0.57 5.64
C ALA A 115 -9.23 0.60 6.55
N ILE A 116 -9.83 0.67 7.73
CA ILE A 116 -9.55 1.71 8.72
C ILE A 116 -8.42 1.23 9.62
N LEU A 117 -7.33 1.99 9.67
CA LEU A 117 -6.19 1.69 10.54
C LEU A 117 -6.54 2.13 11.98
N LEU A 118 -6.62 1.17 12.89
CA LEU A 118 -6.84 1.41 14.32
C LEU A 118 -5.61 2.04 14.98
N ASN A 119 -5.86 2.87 15.99
CA ASN A 119 -4.81 3.37 16.86
C ASN A 119 -4.41 2.27 17.84
N HIS A 120 -3.14 1.84 17.82
CA HIS A 120 -2.65 0.73 18.64
C HIS A 120 -2.63 1.04 20.15
N GLU A 121 -2.46 2.31 20.54
CA GLU A 121 -2.45 2.73 21.95
C GLU A 121 -3.82 2.59 22.59
N ASN A 122 -4.87 2.97 21.86
CA ASN A 122 -6.24 3.05 22.32
C ASN A 122 -7.20 2.26 21.40
N VAL A 123 -6.80 1.05 21.00
CA VAL A 123 -7.50 0.28 19.97
C VAL A 123 -8.97 0.05 20.26
N VAL A 124 -9.32 -0.21 21.52
CA VAL A 124 -10.72 -0.46 21.95
C VAL A 124 -11.55 0.82 21.93
N SER A 125 -10.99 1.93 22.40
CA SER A 125 -11.66 3.24 22.35
C SER A 125 -11.88 3.66 20.90
N ASP A 126 -10.86 3.51 20.04
CA ASP A 126 -10.95 3.83 18.62
C ASP A 126 -12.02 2.97 17.90
N LEU A 127 -12.08 1.66 18.24
CA LEU A 127 -13.13 0.77 17.76
C LEU A 127 -14.55 1.27 18.16
N ASN A 128 -14.73 1.68 19.43
CA ASN A 128 -16.02 2.17 19.89
C ASN A 128 -16.42 3.46 19.16
N ASP A 129 -15.47 4.37 18.93
CA ASP A 129 -15.71 5.62 18.22
C ASP A 129 -16.02 5.40 16.72
N ILE A 130 -15.35 4.44 16.10
CA ILE A 130 -15.65 4.03 14.72
C ILE A 130 -17.06 3.42 14.66
N LYS A 131 -17.40 2.54 15.58
CA LYS A 131 -18.75 1.95 15.66
C LYS A 131 -19.82 3.01 15.82
N LYS A 132 -19.67 3.95 16.74
CA LYS A 132 -20.64 5.05 16.95
C LYS A 132 -20.84 5.88 15.68
N ARG A 133 -19.77 6.18 14.94
CA ARG A 133 -19.82 6.99 13.71
C ARG A 133 -20.43 6.24 12.51
N HIS A 134 -20.41 4.91 12.51
CA HIS A 134 -20.75 4.09 11.35
C HIS A 134 -21.86 3.05 11.60
N CYS A 135 -22.37 2.88 12.83
CA CYS A 135 -23.42 1.90 13.16
C CYS A 135 -24.76 2.15 12.45
N ASP A 136 -25.06 3.39 12.09
CA ASP A 136 -26.36 3.74 11.46
C ASP A 136 -26.45 3.34 9.98
N ILE A 137 -25.39 2.78 9.40
CA ILE A 137 -25.30 2.64 7.92
C ILE A 137 -25.53 1.20 7.45
N GLY A 138 -25.56 0.20 8.34
CA GLY A 138 -25.69 -1.23 7.93
C GLY A 138 -24.55 -1.73 7.03
N LYS A 139 -23.50 -0.92 6.84
CA LYS A 139 -22.37 -1.20 5.94
C LYS A 139 -21.34 -2.10 6.63
N SER A 140 -20.77 -3.02 5.85
CA SER A 140 -19.62 -3.80 6.30
C SER A 140 -18.39 -2.90 6.43
N LEU A 141 -17.67 -3.03 7.55
CA LEU A 141 -16.41 -2.33 7.80
C LEU A 141 -15.24 -3.32 7.81
N THR A 142 -14.08 -2.85 7.39
CA THR A 142 -12.82 -3.58 7.56
C THR A 142 -11.87 -2.73 8.41
N LEU A 143 -11.38 -3.31 9.47
CA LEU A 143 -10.44 -2.71 10.40
C LEU A 143 -9.07 -3.35 10.20
N LYS A 144 -8.00 -2.58 10.34
CA LYS A 144 -6.63 -3.07 10.39
C LYS A 144 -5.99 -2.69 11.71
N TRP A 145 -5.48 -3.68 12.43
CA TRP A 145 -4.78 -3.49 13.69
C TRP A 145 -3.32 -3.91 13.56
N LYS A 146 -2.42 -2.99 13.90
CA LYS A 146 -0.99 -3.27 13.98
C LYS A 146 -0.64 -3.79 15.36
N VAL A 147 0.04 -4.92 15.39
CA VAL A 147 0.45 -5.64 16.60
C VAL A 147 1.98 -5.78 16.66
N ALA A 148 2.49 -6.53 17.64
CA ALA A 148 3.92 -6.66 17.96
C ALA A 148 4.58 -5.32 18.36
N LEU A 149 3.80 -4.41 18.92
CA LEU A 149 4.23 -3.11 19.44
C LEU A 149 4.35 -3.12 20.96
N LYS A 150 3.68 -4.06 21.60
CA LYS A 150 3.63 -4.25 23.04
C LYS A 150 3.92 -5.68 23.44
N ASN A 151 3.78 -5.97 24.74
CA ASN A 151 3.84 -7.34 25.24
C ASN A 151 2.73 -8.18 24.61
N ASN A 152 3.06 -9.40 24.16
CA ASN A 152 2.14 -10.30 23.50
C ASN A 152 0.88 -10.61 24.33
N HIS A 153 1.00 -10.79 25.66
CA HIS A 153 -0.15 -11.05 26.54
C HIS A 153 -1.10 -9.86 26.61
N GLU A 154 -0.59 -8.63 26.61
CA GLU A 154 -1.44 -7.43 26.57
C GLU A 154 -2.19 -7.34 25.23
N GLU A 155 -1.52 -7.70 24.12
CA GLU A 155 -2.15 -7.68 22.80
C GLU A 155 -3.18 -8.82 22.67
N GLU A 156 -2.92 -10.01 23.21
CA GLU A 156 -3.89 -11.12 23.25
C GLU A 156 -5.15 -10.73 24.04
N ALA A 157 -5.00 -10.13 25.24
CA ALA A 157 -6.14 -9.65 26.02
C ALA A 157 -6.98 -8.58 25.26
N LYS A 158 -6.30 -7.66 24.57
CA LYS A 158 -6.98 -6.68 23.70
C LYS A 158 -7.68 -7.34 22.51
N LEU A 159 -7.09 -8.39 21.93
CA LEU A 159 -7.71 -9.16 20.87
C LEU A 159 -9.05 -9.76 21.32
N GLU A 160 -9.09 -10.41 22.47
CA GLU A 160 -10.32 -10.97 23.05
C GLU A 160 -11.38 -9.87 23.22
N GLU A 161 -10.99 -8.71 23.73
CA GLU A 161 -11.89 -7.58 23.90
C GLU A 161 -12.39 -7.05 22.55
N ILE A 162 -11.55 -6.93 21.54
CA ILE A 162 -11.94 -6.52 20.17
C ILE A 162 -12.93 -7.53 19.60
N LEU A 163 -12.62 -8.83 19.66
CA LEU A 163 -13.44 -9.89 19.10
C LEU A 163 -14.82 -9.96 19.77
N SER A 164 -14.91 -9.68 21.08
CA SER A 164 -16.19 -9.60 21.79
C SER A 164 -17.06 -8.42 21.36
N LYS A 165 -16.46 -7.37 20.81
CA LYS A 165 -17.14 -6.12 20.44
C LYS A 165 -17.48 -6.02 18.94
N ILE A 166 -16.79 -6.76 18.07
CA ILE A 166 -17.07 -6.72 16.62
C ILE A 166 -18.24 -7.64 16.28
N GLY A 167 -19.21 -7.11 15.53
CA GLY A 167 -20.30 -7.90 14.96
C GLY A 167 -19.93 -8.56 13.62
N ASN A 168 -20.84 -9.36 13.06
CA ASN A 168 -20.62 -10.09 11.80
C ASN A 168 -20.34 -9.19 10.59
N ASN A 169 -20.69 -7.91 10.66
CA ASN A 169 -20.47 -6.92 9.62
C ASN A 169 -19.09 -6.24 9.69
N ILE A 170 -18.23 -6.61 10.65
CA ILE A 170 -16.89 -6.04 10.80
C ILE A 170 -15.85 -7.12 10.52
N LYS A 171 -14.92 -6.83 9.61
CA LYS A 171 -13.74 -7.66 9.31
C LYS A 171 -12.50 -7.07 9.96
N LEU A 172 -11.59 -7.92 10.42
CA LEU A 172 -10.34 -7.52 11.07
C LEU A 172 -9.15 -8.10 10.31
N ARG A 173 -8.16 -7.27 10.07
CA ARG A 173 -6.82 -7.61 9.57
C ARG A 173 -5.81 -7.32 10.66
N ILE A 174 -4.94 -8.26 10.93
CA ILE A 174 -3.93 -8.16 11.99
C ILE A 174 -2.57 -8.14 11.32
N ASP A 175 -1.79 -7.08 11.57
CA ASP A 175 -0.51 -6.81 10.90
C ASP A 175 0.63 -6.77 11.92
N ALA A 176 1.50 -7.79 11.90
CA ALA A 176 2.65 -7.91 12.79
C ALA A 176 3.95 -7.35 12.18
N ASN A 177 3.95 -6.90 10.92
CA ASN A 177 5.10 -6.34 10.21
C ASN A 177 6.39 -7.21 10.33
N GLY A 178 6.24 -8.54 10.34
CA GLY A 178 7.33 -9.51 10.39
C GLY A 178 8.08 -9.52 11.72
N SER A 179 7.40 -9.32 12.84
CA SER A 179 8.04 -9.15 14.15
C SER A 179 7.79 -10.28 15.14
N TRP A 180 6.91 -11.23 14.83
CA TRP A 180 6.69 -12.39 15.66
C TRP A 180 7.71 -13.50 15.40
N GLY A 181 8.04 -14.27 16.45
CA GLY A 181 8.61 -15.61 16.32
C GLY A 181 7.53 -16.64 15.96
N ARG A 182 7.93 -17.82 15.51
CA ARG A 182 7.02 -18.90 15.11
C ARG A 182 6.04 -19.31 16.21
N ASP A 183 6.47 -19.33 17.48
CA ASP A 183 5.63 -19.72 18.62
C ASP A 183 4.47 -18.74 18.80
N ILE A 184 4.74 -17.43 18.78
CA ILE A 184 3.70 -16.39 18.88
C ILE A 184 2.78 -16.46 17.69
N ALA A 185 3.32 -16.53 16.48
CA ALA A 185 2.53 -16.56 15.26
C ALA A 185 1.59 -17.80 15.20
N ASN A 186 2.07 -18.96 15.63
CA ASN A 186 1.24 -20.17 15.71
C ASN A 186 0.14 -20.03 16.76
N ARG A 187 0.44 -19.46 17.95
CA ARG A 187 -0.56 -19.21 18.98
C ARG A 187 -1.68 -18.30 18.48
N TRP A 188 -1.32 -17.18 17.84
CA TRP A 188 -2.30 -16.27 17.25
C TRP A 188 -3.12 -16.94 16.13
N ALA A 189 -2.47 -17.74 15.28
CA ALA A 189 -3.16 -18.51 14.25
C ALA A 189 -4.19 -19.48 14.86
N ASP A 190 -3.83 -20.18 15.94
CA ASP A 190 -4.72 -21.13 16.62
C ASP A 190 -5.92 -20.43 17.30
N ILE A 191 -5.74 -19.23 17.84
CA ILE A 191 -6.82 -18.40 18.42
C ILE A 191 -7.78 -17.92 17.32
N LEU A 192 -7.28 -17.60 16.13
CA LEU A 192 -8.01 -16.87 15.10
C LEU A 192 -8.58 -17.73 13.97
N LYS A 193 -8.07 -18.94 13.74
CA LYS A 193 -8.36 -19.78 12.55
C LYS A 193 -9.86 -20.02 12.28
N ASP A 194 -10.66 -20.12 13.35
CA ASP A 194 -12.08 -20.40 13.23
C ASP A 194 -12.97 -19.13 13.31
N ASN A 195 -12.33 -17.96 13.44
CA ASN A 195 -13.06 -16.71 13.58
C ASN A 195 -13.37 -16.09 12.22
N LYS A 196 -14.64 -16.10 11.83
CA LYS A 196 -15.15 -15.61 10.56
C LYS A 196 -14.93 -14.09 10.33
N ASN A 197 -14.63 -13.33 11.38
CA ASN A 197 -14.38 -11.89 11.28
C ASN A 197 -12.95 -11.58 10.85
N ILE A 198 -12.05 -12.56 10.84
CA ILE A 198 -10.65 -12.37 10.42
C ILE A 198 -10.53 -12.48 8.91
N ASP A 199 -9.97 -11.44 8.27
CA ASP A 199 -9.63 -11.49 6.85
C ASP A 199 -8.30 -12.26 6.65
N TRP A 200 -7.25 -11.89 7.40
CA TRP A 200 -5.93 -12.52 7.39
C TRP A 200 -5.00 -12.04 8.52
N LEU A 201 -3.91 -12.77 8.74
CA LEU A 201 -2.71 -12.27 9.39
C LEU A 201 -1.74 -11.74 8.34
N GLU A 202 -1.34 -10.47 8.46
CA GLU A 202 -0.43 -9.80 7.54
C GLU A 202 1.00 -9.89 8.10
N GLN A 203 1.90 -10.43 7.30
CA GLN A 203 3.33 -10.60 7.56
C GLN A 203 3.63 -10.96 9.03
N PRO A 204 3.15 -12.11 9.54
CA PRO A 204 3.36 -12.46 10.96
C PRO A 204 4.83 -12.73 11.28
N LEU A 205 5.56 -13.39 10.39
CA LEU A 205 6.94 -13.78 10.59
C LEU A 205 7.93 -12.90 9.81
N CYS A 206 9.22 -13.00 10.18
CA CYS A 206 10.30 -12.35 9.45
C CYS A 206 10.20 -12.61 7.95
N VAL A 207 10.61 -11.63 7.15
CA VAL A 207 10.49 -11.66 5.68
C VAL A 207 11.20 -12.85 5.03
N ASP A 208 12.23 -13.41 5.69
CA ASP A 208 13.02 -14.54 5.21
C ASP A 208 12.44 -15.92 5.60
N ASP A 209 11.47 -15.96 6.52
CA ASP A 209 10.88 -17.21 7.00
C ASP A 209 9.71 -17.67 6.13
N ILE A 210 9.99 -17.93 4.85
CA ILE A 210 8.99 -18.32 3.88
C ILE A 210 8.35 -19.67 4.22
N ASP A 211 9.12 -20.61 4.77
CA ASP A 211 8.62 -21.92 5.20
C ASP A 211 7.59 -21.75 6.33
N GLY A 212 7.93 -20.96 7.37
CA GLY A 212 7.01 -20.69 8.46
C GLY A 212 5.75 -19.97 8.01
N LEU A 213 5.86 -18.99 7.09
CA LEU A 213 4.71 -18.31 6.48
C LEU A 213 3.83 -19.28 5.69
N THR A 214 4.44 -20.22 4.96
CA THR A 214 3.74 -21.25 4.20
C THR A 214 2.98 -22.24 5.11
N GLU A 215 3.61 -22.66 6.21
CA GLU A 215 2.96 -23.51 7.21
C GLU A 215 1.78 -22.81 7.89
N LEU A 216 1.93 -21.54 8.27
CA LEU A 216 0.84 -20.74 8.82
C LEU A 216 -0.33 -20.58 7.83
N ASN A 217 -0.03 -20.39 6.54
CA ASN A 217 -1.07 -20.23 5.50
C ASN A 217 -1.96 -21.49 5.31
N LYS A 218 -1.53 -22.65 5.80
CA LYS A 218 -2.38 -23.86 5.86
C LYS A 218 -3.42 -23.81 6.98
N LYS A 219 -3.18 -23.00 8.03
CA LYS A 219 -4.04 -22.87 9.20
C LYS A 219 -5.00 -21.69 9.11
N ILE A 220 -4.50 -20.53 8.66
CA ILE A 220 -5.22 -19.27 8.58
C ILE A 220 -4.75 -18.49 7.34
N PRO A 221 -5.60 -17.72 6.66
CA PRO A 221 -5.13 -16.89 5.56
C PRO A 221 -3.99 -15.96 5.97
N ILE A 222 -2.85 -16.06 5.28
CA ILE A 222 -1.68 -15.20 5.46
C ILE A 222 -1.58 -14.24 4.28
N ALA A 223 -1.34 -12.95 4.61
CA ALA A 223 -1.03 -11.92 3.62
C ALA A 223 0.44 -11.53 3.68
N LEU A 224 1.18 -11.66 2.58
CA LEU A 224 2.54 -11.17 2.48
C LEU A 224 2.55 -9.68 2.10
N ASP A 225 3.37 -8.87 2.77
CA ASP A 225 3.66 -7.47 2.47
C ASP A 225 5.18 -7.31 2.23
N GLU A 226 5.97 -7.21 3.28
CA GLU A 226 7.41 -6.95 3.19
C GLU A 226 8.19 -8.08 2.51
N SER A 227 7.74 -9.32 2.60
CA SER A 227 8.34 -10.46 1.88
C SER A 227 8.24 -10.30 0.37
N LEU A 228 7.13 -9.77 -0.14
CA LEU A 228 6.95 -9.52 -1.59
C LEU A 228 7.89 -8.43 -2.10
N LEU A 229 8.17 -7.41 -1.27
CA LEU A 229 9.10 -6.34 -1.62
C LEU A 229 10.55 -6.81 -1.62
N LYS A 230 10.90 -7.74 -0.71
CA LYS A 230 12.25 -8.30 -0.61
C LYS A 230 12.50 -9.37 -1.67
N PHE A 231 11.52 -10.21 -1.93
CA PHE A 231 11.57 -11.34 -2.87
C PHE A 231 10.45 -11.23 -3.91
N PRO A 232 10.61 -10.43 -4.97
CA PRO A 232 9.56 -10.21 -5.98
C PRO A 232 9.09 -11.46 -6.71
N THR A 233 9.87 -12.55 -6.73
CA THR A 233 9.47 -13.85 -7.29
C THR A 233 8.28 -14.46 -6.57
N LEU A 234 8.12 -14.17 -5.28
CA LEU A 234 6.96 -14.61 -4.49
C LEU A 234 5.63 -14.08 -5.02
N ILE A 235 5.62 -13.02 -5.82
CA ILE A 235 4.40 -12.52 -6.47
C ILE A 235 3.74 -13.61 -7.36
N ASP A 236 4.55 -14.43 -7.99
CA ASP A 236 4.07 -15.50 -8.88
C ASP A 236 3.97 -16.87 -8.14
N GLU A 237 4.72 -17.08 -7.07
CA GLU A 237 4.84 -18.34 -6.33
C GLU A 237 3.85 -18.45 -5.15
N TRP A 238 3.60 -17.34 -4.43
CA TRP A 238 2.77 -17.32 -3.21
C TRP A 238 1.30 -17.64 -3.49
N LYS A 239 0.73 -18.53 -2.71
CA LYS A 239 -0.65 -19.02 -2.87
C LYS A 239 -1.66 -18.40 -1.86
N GLY A 240 -1.21 -17.48 -1.00
CA GLY A 240 -2.04 -16.71 -0.08
C GLY A 240 -2.28 -15.28 -0.55
N TRP A 241 -2.77 -14.43 0.36
CA TRP A 241 -3.00 -13.02 0.07
C TRP A 241 -1.70 -12.25 -0.19
N GLN A 242 -1.78 -11.30 -1.08
CA GLN A 242 -0.67 -10.40 -1.47
C GLN A 242 -1.05 -8.96 -1.20
N ILE A 243 -0.29 -8.28 -0.32
CA ILE A 243 -0.41 -6.84 -0.12
C ILE A 243 0.48 -6.15 -1.15
N ARG A 244 -0.14 -5.54 -2.16
CA ARG A 244 0.57 -4.97 -3.29
C ARG A 244 0.66 -3.46 -3.16
N ARG A 245 1.87 -2.93 -3.29
CA ARG A 245 2.20 -1.51 -3.15
C ARG A 245 2.77 -0.99 -4.46
N PRO A 246 1.94 -0.47 -5.39
CA PRO A 246 2.38 -0.13 -6.75
C PRO A 246 3.59 0.80 -6.79
N SER A 247 3.71 1.76 -5.87
CA SER A 247 4.85 2.68 -5.80
C SER A 247 6.14 2.08 -5.25
N GLN A 248 6.10 0.87 -4.67
CA GLN A 248 7.26 0.14 -4.17
C GLN A 248 7.68 -1.00 -5.11
N GLU A 249 6.79 -1.40 -6.00
CA GLU A 249 7.05 -2.42 -7.01
C GLU A 249 7.66 -1.75 -8.25
N ASN A 250 8.56 -2.45 -8.93
CA ASN A 250 9.27 -1.87 -10.08
C ASN A 250 8.35 -1.52 -11.27
N ASN A 251 7.22 -2.23 -11.43
CA ASN A 251 6.34 -2.03 -12.59
C ASN A 251 4.84 -2.12 -12.24
N PRO A 252 4.18 -0.98 -11.99
CA PRO A 252 2.75 -0.96 -11.67
C PRO A 252 1.86 -1.39 -12.85
N VAL A 253 2.36 -1.36 -14.09
CA VAL A 253 1.64 -1.86 -15.26
C VAL A 253 1.51 -3.39 -15.23
N LYS A 254 2.50 -4.11 -14.66
CA LYS A 254 2.38 -5.55 -14.43
C LYS A 254 1.19 -5.83 -13.51
N LEU A 255 1.09 -5.12 -12.39
CA LEU A 255 -0.01 -5.26 -11.44
C LEU A 255 -1.37 -4.86 -12.07
N LEU A 256 -1.40 -3.82 -12.90
CA LEU A 256 -2.60 -3.44 -13.66
C LEU A 256 -3.10 -4.63 -14.50
N ARG A 257 -2.22 -5.25 -15.30
CA ARG A 257 -2.57 -6.42 -16.12
C ARG A 257 -3.00 -7.63 -15.30
N GLU A 258 -2.35 -7.88 -14.16
CA GLU A 258 -2.76 -8.96 -13.24
C GLU A 258 -4.20 -8.77 -12.76
N LEU A 259 -4.60 -7.55 -12.41
CA LEU A 259 -5.97 -7.25 -11.96
C LEU A 259 -6.98 -7.25 -13.12
N GLU A 260 -6.62 -6.76 -14.30
CA GLU A 260 -7.44 -6.88 -15.52
C GLU A 260 -7.70 -8.35 -15.87
N ASN A 261 -6.68 -9.21 -15.71
CA ASN A 261 -6.77 -10.66 -15.90
C ASN A 261 -7.40 -11.40 -14.71
N LYS A 262 -8.01 -10.67 -13.77
CA LYS A 262 -8.74 -11.24 -12.63
C LYS A 262 -7.90 -12.12 -11.71
N LYS A 263 -6.61 -11.79 -11.51
CA LYS A 263 -5.76 -12.46 -10.50
C LYS A 263 -6.39 -12.30 -9.12
N ALA A 264 -6.55 -13.42 -8.41
CA ALA A 264 -7.15 -13.48 -7.08
C ALA A 264 -6.15 -13.13 -5.96
N LEU A 265 -6.66 -12.96 -4.75
CA LEU A 265 -5.92 -12.81 -3.49
C LEU A 265 -4.95 -11.61 -3.47
N ILE A 266 -5.34 -10.52 -4.11
CA ILE A 266 -4.60 -9.26 -4.10
C ILE A 266 -5.36 -8.23 -3.24
N SER A 267 -4.62 -7.48 -2.42
CA SER A 267 -5.11 -6.29 -1.71
C SER A 267 -4.16 -5.13 -1.94
N ILE A 268 -4.66 -4.05 -2.54
CA ILE A 268 -3.88 -2.83 -2.79
C ILE A 268 -3.66 -2.08 -1.48
N SER A 269 -2.43 -1.61 -1.26
CA SER A 269 -2.05 -0.85 -0.07
C SER A 269 -1.22 0.38 -0.43
N THR A 270 -1.35 1.43 0.39
CA THR A 270 -0.63 2.69 0.20
C THR A 270 0.78 2.65 0.79
N SER A 271 1.66 3.46 0.21
CA SER A 271 2.94 3.88 0.78
C SER A 271 2.91 5.37 1.13
N PHE A 272 1.74 5.92 1.39
CA PHE A 272 1.48 7.33 1.68
C PHE A 272 1.83 8.25 0.50
N GLU A 273 1.34 7.89 -0.66
CA GLU A 273 1.52 8.64 -1.89
C GLU A 273 0.73 9.96 -1.87
N THR A 274 1.22 10.94 -2.63
CA THR A 274 0.46 12.16 -2.98
C THR A 274 -0.69 11.84 -3.94
N GLY A 275 -1.45 12.85 -4.37
CA GLY A 275 -2.48 12.66 -5.39
C GLY A 275 -1.97 12.04 -6.70
N ILE A 276 -0.67 12.14 -7.00
CA ILE A 276 -0.06 11.52 -8.19
C ILE A 276 -0.10 9.99 -8.10
N GLY A 277 0.47 9.40 -7.05
CA GLY A 277 0.43 7.94 -6.85
C GLY A 277 -0.95 7.44 -6.42
N LYS A 278 -1.73 8.28 -5.70
CA LYS A 278 -3.09 7.97 -5.27
C LYS A 278 -4.01 7.63 -6.44
N ARG A 279 -3.83 8.25 -7.62
CA ARG A 279 -4.61 7.91 -8.83
C ARG A 279 -4.43 6.43 -9.23
N TRP A 280 -3.20 5.92 -9.17
CA TRP A 280 -2.89 4.51 -9.40
C TRP A 280 -3.54 3.61 -8.35
N LEU A 281 -3.42 3.97 -7.06
CA LEU A 281 -4.05 3.22 -5.97
C LEU A 281 -5.55 3.09 -6.17
N HIS A 282 -6.24 4.18 -6.51
CA HIS A 282 -7.69 4.18 -6.72
C HIS A 282 -8.09 3.34 -7.94
N HIS A 283 -7.37 3.47 -9.04
CA HIS A 283 -7.65 2.70 -10.25
C HIS A 283 -7.49 1.19 -10.01
N LEU A 284 -6.35 0.78 -9.45
CA LEU A 284 -6.06 -0.62 -9.15
C LEU A 284 -7.01 -1.20 -8.10
N SER A 285 -7.35 -0.43 -7.07
CA SER A 285 -8.34 -0.82 -6.06
C SER A 285 -9.73 -1.04 -6.65
N SER A 286 -10.13 -0.24 -7.63
CA SER A 286 -11.39 -0.42 -8.35
C SER A 286 -11.41 -1.75 -9.12
N LEU A 287 -10.32 -2.12 -9.78
CA LEU A 287 -10.19 -3.41 -10.46
C LEU A 287 -10.17 -4.58 -9.46
N GLN A 288 -9.46 -4.44 -8.34
CA GLN A 288 -9.44 -5.43 -7.26
C GLN A 288 -10.84 -5.72 -6.74
N LEU A 289 -11.66 -4.68 -6.50
CA LEU A 289 -13.04 -4.83 -6.01
C LEU A 289 -13.98 -5.50 -7.03
N GLN A 290 -13.63 -5.46 -8.32
CA GLN A 290 -14.34 -6.16 -9.40
C GLN A 290 -13.74 -7.53 -9.72
N GLY A 291 -12.69 -7.94 -8.99
CA GLY A 291 -12.00 -9.21 -9.14
C GLY A 291 -12.71 -10.38 -8.44
N PRO A 292 -12.12 -11.58 -8.48
CA PRO A 292 -12.71 -12.79 -7.90
C PRO A 292 -12.69 -12.84 -6.37
N THR A 293 -11.82 -12.06 -5.73
CA THR A 293 -11.68 -11.98 -4.28
C THR A 293 -11.79 -10.52 -3.80
N PRO A 294 -12.97 -9.90 -3.89
CA PRO A 294 -13.14 -8.49 -3.57
C PRO A 294 -12.98 -8.25 -2.06
N LYS A 295 -11.94 -7.50 -1.70
CA LYS A 295 -11.67 -7.00 -0.35
C LYS A 295 -11.34 -5.53 -0.43
N VAL A 296 -11.75 -4.71 0.54
CA VAL A 296 -11.42 -3.29 0.52
C VAL A 296 -9.91 -3.07 0.59
N PRO A 297 -9.36 -2.08 -0.12
CA PRO A 297 -7.92 -1.79 -0.09
C PRO A 297 -7.46 -1.18 1.23
N GLY A 298 -6.16 -1.15 1.48
CA GLY A 298 -5.52 -0.53 2.64
C GLY A 298 -4.96 0.87 2.32
N LEU A 299 -5.80 1.88 2.12
CA LEU A 299 -5.37 3.21 1.65
C LEU A 299 -5.08 4.22 2.76
N ALA A 300 -5.40 3.91 4.02
CA ALA A 300 -5.13 4.77 5.19
C ALA A 300 -5.62 6.23 5.01
N MET A 301 -6.78 6.45 4.40
CA MET A 301 -7.30 7.76 3.99
C MET A 301 -7.36 8.79 5.13
N ASN A 302 -7.56 8.34 6.37
CA ASN A 302 -7.63 9.19 7.55
C ASN A 302 -6.27 9.73 8.04
N LYS A 303 -5.17 9.41 7.35
CA LYS A 303 -3.81 9.82 7.75
C LYS A 303 -3.23 10.95 6.89
N PHE A 304 -3.94 11.39 5.85
CA PHE A 304 -3.47 12.43 4.95
C PHE A 304 -3.89 13.83 5.43
N PRO A 305 -3.00 14.85 5.35
CA PRO A 305 -3.36 16.23 5.66
C PRO A 305 -4.18 16.84 4.52
N ASN A 306 -4.90 17.92 4.83
CA ASN A 306 -5.51 18.75 3.80
C ASN A 306 -4.41 19.63 3.14
N SER A 307 -4.03 19.29 1.91
CA SER A 307 -2.95 19.95 1.16
C SER A 307 -3.17 19.80 -0.34
N PHE A 308 -2.65 20.75 -1.12
CA PHE A 308 -2.65 20.69 -2.59
C PHE A 308 -1.97 19.42 -3.14
N LEU A 309 -1.06 18.82 -2.37
CA LEU A 309 -0.39 17.56 -2.74
C LEU A 309 -1.37 16.40 -2.93
N PHE A 310 -2.60 16.50 -2.44
CA PHE A 310 -3.61 15.44 -2.52
C PHE A 310 -4.77 15.75 -3.47
N LEU A 311 -4.63 16.78 -4.30
CA LEU A 311 -5.57 17.05 -5.39
C LEU A 311 -5.62 15.86 -6.37
N ASN A 312 -6.74 15.71 -7.05
CA ASN A 312 -6.93 14.64 -8.04
C ASN A 312 -6.25 14.96 -9.38
N GLU A 313 -6.00 16.26 -9.66
CA GLU A 313 -5.44 16.74 -10.92
C GLU A 313 -3.90 16.81 -10.83
N ALA A 314 -3.21 15.89 -11.50
CA ALA A 314 -1.75 15.80 -11.47
C ALA A 314 -1.06 17.10 -11.90
N LYS A 315 -1.59 17.78 -12.92
CA LYS A 315 -1.03 19.05 -13.40
C LYS A 315 -1.10 20.13 -12.33
N LYS A 316 -2.22 20.25 -11.60
CA LYS A 316 -2.36 21.23 -10.50
C LYS A 316 -1.37 20.98 -9.37
N ILE A 317 -1.12 19.71 -9.02
CA ILE A 317 -0.09 19.35 -8.02
C ILE A 317 1.29 19.79 -8.53
N TRP A 318 1.61 19.45 -9.77
CA TRP A 318 2.90 19.78 -10.37
C TRP A 318 3.16 21.29 -10.44
N ASP A 319 2.16 22.07 -10.84
CA ASP A 319 2.30 23.51 -11.04
C ASP A 319 2.45 24.27 -9.70
N GLN A 320 1.97 23.71 -8.58
CA GLN A 320 2.06 24.30 -7.23
C GLN A 320 3.32 23.87 -6.46
N LEU A 321 4.04 22.83 -6.88
CA LEU A 321 5.35 22.48 -6.35
C LEU A 321 6.44 23.39 -6.93
#